data_c8bf8e7a0641234ac3e341f6cf941fc5
#
_entry.id   c8bf8e7a0641234ac3e341f6cf941fc5
#
_cell.length_a   1.000
_cell.length_b   1.000
_cell.length_c   1.000
_cell.angle_alpha   90.00
_cell.angle_beta   90.00
_cell.angle_gamma   90.00
#
_symmetry.space_group_name_H-M   'P 1'
#
loop_
_entity.id
_entity.type
_entity.pdbx_description
1 polymer ?
#
loop_
_entity_poly.entity_id
_entity_poly.type
_entity_poly.pdbx_seq_one_letter_code
_entity_poly.pdbx_strand_id
1 'polypeptide(L)'
;DVPADNLKNRSLITLFRGGGASILLMGDAEKAAEQSLLRHHPGLRCDILKVGHHGSDTSSSPAFLSALGAQTAIISCGTDNDYGHPAEQTLTNLTLAGVRDIRMTAESGTVALPLIAYKENAV
;
A
#
# COMPACT_ATOMS: atom_id res chain seq x y z
N ASP A 1 8.40 -18.82 4.45
CA ASP A 1 7.41 -18.00 4.21
C ASP A 1 7.23 -17.37 2.82
N VAL A 2 8.21 -16.68 2.25
CA VAL A 2 8.12 -16.15 0.89
C VAL A 2 8.82 -17.09 -0.07
N PRO A 3 8.17 -17.48 -1.20
CA PRO A 3 8.81 -18.39 -2.16
C PRO A 3 10.15 -17.84 -2.63
N ALA A 4 11.17 -18.69 -2.59
CA ALA A 4 12.54 -18.28 -2.91
C ALA A 4 12.72 -17.96 -4.40
N ASP A 5 11.87 -18.50 -5.24
CA ASP A 5 11.92 -18.31 -6.69
C ASP A 5 11.19 -17.03 -7.16
N ASN A 6 10.48 -16.33 -6.27
CA ASN A 6 9.78 -15.09 -6.61
C ASN A 6 10.43 -13.92 -5.89
N LEU A 7 11.31 -13.21 -6.60
CA LEU A 7 12.09 -12.11 -6.02
C LEU A 7 11.21 -10.92 -5.60
N LYS A 8 10.07 -10.70 -6.26
CA LYS A 8 9.16 -9.60 -5.90
C LYS A 8 8.54 -9.79 -4.52
N ASN A 9 8.28 -11.05 -4.14
CA ASN A 9 7.77 -11.35 -2.82
C ASN A 9 8.83 -11.29 -1.73
N ARG A 10 10.08 -11.01 -2.11
CA ARG A 10 11.21 -10.82 -1.19
C ARG A 10 11.61 -9.36 -1.06
N SER A 11 10.79 -8.44 -1.61
CA SER A 11 11.02 -7.01 -1.47
C SER A 11 11.02 -6.59 -0.02
N LEU A 12 11.78 -5.54 0.27
CA LEU A 12 11.81 -4.95 1.61
C LEU A 12 10.47 -4.25 1.89
N ILE A 13 9.83 -4.67 2.96
CA ILE A 13 8.61 -4.05 3.45
C ILE A 13 8.95 -3.30 4.73
N THR A 14 8.64 -2.02 4.78
CA THR A 14 9.03 -1.16 5.90
C THR A 14 7.80 -0.51 6.51
N LEU A 15 7.69 -0.59 7.83
CA LEU A 15 6.68 0.14 8.59
C LEU A 15 7.38 1.28 9.32
N PHE A 16 7.02 2.51 8.99
CA PHE A 16 7.51 3.70 9.64
C PHE A 16 6.44 4.27 10.56
N ARG A 17 6.82 4.66 11.76
CA ARG A 17 5.92 5.32 12.73
C ARG A 17 6.51 6.64 13.15
N GLY A 18 5.70 7.71 13.08
CA GLY A 18 6.14 9.03 13.50
C GLY A 18 4.96 9.99 13.57
N GLY A 19 5.01 10.97 14.46
CA GLY A 19 3.95 11.97 14.58
C GLY A 19 2.58 11.41 14.96
N GLY A 20 2.53 10.19 15.49
CA GLY A 20 1.27 9.52 15.81
C GLY A 20 0.62 8.80 14.66
N ALA A 21 1.29 8.72 13.52
CA ALA A 21 0.79 8.03 12.33
C ALA A 21 1.76 6.94 11.90
N SER A 22 1.30 6.03 11.05
CA SER A 22 2.14 4.97 10.51
C SER A 22 2.02 4.89 9.00
N ILE A 23 3.13 4.57 8.34
CA ILE A 23 3.22 4.41 6.89
C ILE A 23 3.80 3.04 6.61
N LEU A 24 3.09 2.26 5.81
CA LEU A 24 3.58 0.96 5.35
C LEU A 24 4.06 1.07 3.91
N LEU A 25 5.34 0.74 3.69
CA LEU A 25 5.97 0.79 2.37
C LEU A 25 6.13 -0.63 1.86
N MET A 26 5.41 -0.98 0.80
CA MET A 26 5.35 -2.35 0.31
C MET A 26 6.41 -2.72 -0.74
N GLY A 27 7.07 -1.72 -1.34
CA GLY A 27 8.02 -2.00 -2.41
C GLY A 27 7.35 -2.69 -3.59
N ASP A 28 7.94 -3.76 -4.09
CA ASP A 28 7.37 -4.55 -5.18
C ASP A 28 6.68 -5.84 -4.69
N ALA A 29 6.33 -5.90 -3.42
CA ALA A 29 5.69 -7.07 -2.83
C ALA A 29 4.37 -7.40 -3.52
N GLU A 30 4.14 -8.69 -3.71
CA GLU A 30 2.92 -9.21 -4.31
C GLU A 30 2.08 -9.99 -3.29
N LYS A 31 0.98 -10.60 -3.72
CA LYS A 31 0.00 -11.20 -2.82
C LYS A 31 0.56 -12.22 -1.85
N ALA A 32 1.54 -13.02 -2.28
CA ALA A 32 2.16 -14.01 -1.39
C ALA A 32 2.89 -13.35 -0.23
N ALA A 33 3.57 -12.23 -0.49
CA ALA A 33 4.25 -11.48 0.56
C ALA A 33 3.25 -10.80 1.49
N GLU A 34 2.14 -10.30 0.95
CA GLU A 34 1.05 -9.73 1.75
C GLU A 34 0.49 -10.76 2.72
N GLN A 35 0.22 -11.96 2.23
CA GLN A 35 -0.29 -13.05 3.07
C GLN A 35 0.70 -13.44 4.15
N SER A 36 1.98 -13.54 3.82
CA SER A 36 3.02 -13.82 4.79
C SER A 36 3.10 -12.76 5.87
N LEU A 37 3.01 -11.49 5.47
CA LEU A 37 3.04 -10.36 6.39
C LEU A 37 1.88 -10.43 7.40
N LEU A 38 0.69 -10.72 6.93
CA LEU A 38 -0.48 -10.84 7.80
C LEU A 38 -0.38 -12.03 8.76
N ARG A 39 0.21 -13.16 8.31
CA ARG A 39 0.41 -14.32 9.18
C ARG A 39 1.37 -14.01 10.31
N HIS A 40 2.45 -13.28 10.03
CA HIS A 40 3.46 -12.96 11.03
C HIS A 40 3.09 -11.76 11.88
N HIS A 41 2.22 -10.89 11.39
CA HIS A 41 1.79 -9.68 12.08
C HIS A 41 0.28 -9.52 11.99
N PRO A 42 -0.50 -10.37 12.68
CA PRO A 42 -1.97 -10.40 12.49
C PRO A 42 -2.70 -9.12 12.91
N GLY A 43 -2.06 -8.31 13.75
CA GLY A 43 -2.64 -7.02 14.17
C GLY A 43 -2.13 -5.82 13.38
N LEU A 44 -1.45 -6.05 12.27
CA LEU A 44 -0.83 -4.97 11.51
C LEU A 44 -1.88 -4.02 10.94
N ARG A 45 -1.66 -2.73 11.16
CA ARG A 45 -2.49 -1.66 10.61
C ARG A 45 -1.58 -0.50 10.22
N CYS A 46 -2.07 0.35 9.31
CA CYS A 46 -1.35 1.57 8.96
C CYS A 46 -2.35 2.67 8.60
N ASP A 47 -1.90 3.92 8.70
CA ASP A 47 -2.71 5.08 8.30
C ASP A 47 -2.51 5.39 6.83
N ILE A 48 -1.29 5.24 6.35
CA ILE A 48 -0.90 5.52 4.98
C ILE A 48 -0.26 4.27 4.39
N LEU A 49 -0.74 3.86 3.22
CA LEU A 49 -0.18 2.73 2.49
C LEU A 49 0.50 3.21 1.23
N LYS A 50 1.80 2.93 1.09
CA LYS A 50 2.47 3.03 -0.19
C LYS A 50 2.23 1.72 -0.92
N VAL A 51 1.35 1.77 -1.91
CA VAL A 51 0.85 0.59 -2.62
C VAL A 51 1.98 -0.17 -3.30
N GLY A 52 1.98 -1.50 -3.16
CA GLY A 52 3.02 -2.35 -3.70
C GLY A 52 3.02 -2.43 -5.21
N HIS A 53 4.19 -2.67 -5.76
CA HIS A 53 4.39 -2.97 -7.18
C HIS A 53 3.71 -1.97 -8.11
N HIS A 54 3.82 -0.66 -7.79
CA HIS A 54 3.30 0.46 -8.58
C HIS A 54 1.79 0.36 -8.90
N GLY A 55 1.03 -0.31 -8.05
CA GLY A 55 -0.40 -0.50 -8.27
C GLY A 55 -0.76 -1.64 -9.20
N SER A 56 0.16 -2.59 -9.40
CA SER A 56 -0.10 -3.79 -10.21
C SER A 56 -1.23 -4.64 -9.60
N ASP A 57 -2.00 -5.32 -10.43
CA ASP A 57 -3.05 -6.23 -9.98
C ASP A 57 -2.50 -7.53 -9.36
N THR A 58 -1.20 -7.76 -9.42
CA THR A 58 -0.54 -8.87 -8.71
C THR A 58 -0.35 -8.60 -7.23
N SER A 59 -0.65 -7.37 -6.79
CA SER A 59 -0.51 -6.91 -5.41
C SER A 59 -1.85 -6.36 -4.91
N SER A 60 -1.87 -5.94 -3.64
CA SER A 60 -3.01 -5.22 -3.05
C SER A 60 -4.30 -6.04 -3.06
N SER A 61 -4.24 -7.24 -2.49
CA SER A 61 -5.43 -8.10 -2.39
C SER A 61 -6.47 -7.46 -1.46
N PRO A 62 -7.77 -7.72 -1.69
CA PRO A 62 -8.83 -7.15 -0.85
C PRO A 62 -8.66 -7.48 0.64
N ALA A 63 -8.29 -8.71 0.97
CA ALA A 63 -8.11 -9.13 2.36
C ALA A 63 -6.99 -8.35 3.05
N PHE A 64 -5.88 -8.13 2.34
CA PHE A 64 -4.75 -7.38 2.86
C PHE A 64 -5.14 -5.92 3.13
N LEU A 65 -5.77 -5.28 2.14
CA LEU A 65 -6.17 -3.87 2.26
C LEU A 65 -7.19 -3.66 3.38
N SER A 66 -8.14 -4.56 3.52
CA SER A 66 -9.13 -4.50 4.60
C SER A 66 -8.48 -4.65 5.96
N ALA A 67 -7.50 -5.53 6.09
CA ALA A 67 -6.80 -5.75 7.36
C ALA A 67 -6.02 -4.51 7.80
N LEU A 68 -5.40 -3.79 6.86
CA LEU A 68 -4.58 -2.62 7.18
C LEU A 68 -5.40 -1.43 7.67
N GLY A 69 -6.59 -1.21 7.12
CA GLY A 69 -7.43 -0.07 7.48
C GLY A 69 -6.84 1.28 7.14
N ALA A 70 -6.05 1.39 6.08
CA ALA A 70 -5.42 2.64 5.68
C ALA A 70 -6.45 3.69 5.26
N GLN A 71 -6.21 4.95 5.59
CA GLN A 71 -7.04 6.07 5.13
C GLN A 71 -6.56 6.62 3.80
N THR A 72 -5.25 6.58 3.59
CA THR A 72 -4.61 7.15 2.40
C THR A 72 -3.76 6.08 1.73
N ALA A 73 -3.81 6.04 0.42
CA ALA A 73 -2.92 5.20 -0.39
C ALA A 73 -2.14 6.08 -1.35
N ILE A 74 -0.84 5.80 -1.49
CA ILE A 74 0.04 6.48 -2.43
C ILE A 74 0.49 5.46 -3.44
N ILE A 75 0.30 5.77 -4.72
CA ILE A 75 0.72 4.92 -5.83
C ILE A 75 1.81 5.64 -6.61
N SER A 76 3.00 5.06 -6.65
CA SER A 76 4.12 5.59 -7.43
C SER A 76 4.10 4.95 -8.81
N CYS A 77 3.77 5.73 -9.83
CA CYS A 77 3.72 5.25 -11.21
C CYS A 77 4.00 6.41 -12.17
N GLY A 78 4.50 6.08 -13.35
CA GLY A 78 4.70 7.09 -14.40
C GLY A 78 3.41 7.37 -15.16
N THR A 79 3.31 8.55 -15.80
CA THR A 79 2.15 8.95 -16.58
C THR A 79 1.93 8.02 -17.78
N ASP A 80 3.01 7.62 -18.44
CA ASP A 80 2.96 6.81 -19.65
C ASP A 80 3.69 5.47 -19.43
N ASN A 81 3.30 4.73 -18.39
CA ASN A 81 3.94 3.45 -18.15
C ASN A 81 3.35 2.36 -19.04
N ASP A 82 4.22 1.48 -19.54
CA ASP A 82 3.84 0.42 -20.49
C ASP A 82 3.08 -0.73 -19.82
N TYR A 83 3.00 -0.74 -18.50
CA TYR A 83 2.41 -1.84 -17.73
C TYR A 83 0.94 -1.60 -17.40
N GLY A 84 0.40 -0.43 -17.73
CA GLY A 84 -0.99 -0.08 -17.39
C GLY A 84 -1.19 0.10 -15.88
N HIS A 85 -0.19 0.57 -15.17
CA HIS A 85 -0.28 0.83 -13.73
C HIS A 85 -0.72 2.26 -13.45
N PRO A 86 -1.54 2.49 -12.42
CA PRO A 86 -2.11 1.47 -11.56
C PRO A 86 -3.20 0.68 -12.29
N ALA A 87 -3.33 -0.60 -11.96
CA ALA A 87 -4.40 -1.42 -12.54
C ALA A 87 -5.77 -0.98 -12.00
N GLU A 88 -6.78 -1.06 -12.84
CA GLU A 88 -8.14 -0.68 -12.45
C GLU A 88 -8.63 -1.52 -11.26
N GLN A 89 -8.30 -2.81 -11.25
CA GLN A 89 -8.66 -3.69 -10.15
C GLN A 89 -8.05 -3.23 -8.82
N THR A 90 -6.82 -2.71 -8.85
CA THR A 90 -6.16 -2.19 -7.64
C THR A 90 -6.91 -0.99 -7.11
N LEU A 91 -7.32 -0.06 -7.97
CA LEU A 91 -8.08 1.12 -7.57
C LEU A 91 -9.43 0.71 -6.97
N THR A 92 -10.09 -0.27 -7.56
CA THR A 92 -11.36 -0.81 -7.06
C THR A 92 -11.16 -1.43 -5.68
N ASN A 93 -10.11 -2.24 -5.50
CA ASN A 93 -9.82 -2.89 -4.22
C ASN A 93 -9.56 -1.88 -3.11
N LEU A 94 -8.82 -0.81 -3.41
CA LEU A 94 -8.55 0.26 -2.45
C LEU A 94 -9.84 0.95 -2.02
N THR A 95 -10.69 1.28 -2.96
CA THR A 95 -11.96 1.96 -2.69
C THR A 95 -12.88 1.07 -1.83
N LEU A 96 -12.98 -0.20 -2.16
CA LEU A 96 -13.81 -1.15 -1.40
C LEU A 96 -13.28 -1.40 0.01
N ALA A 97 -11.97 -1.26 0.20
CA ALA A 97 -11.36 -1.42 1.53
C ALA A 97 -11.54 -0.18 2.41
N GLY A 98 -12.14 0.89 1.90
CA GLY A 98 -12.41 2.09 2.66
C GLY A 98 -11.33 3.16 2.61
N VAL A 99 -10.38 3.04 1.69
CA VAL A 99 -9.35 4.07 1.50
C VAL A 99 -10.04 5.33 0.94
N ARG A 100 -9.90 6.43 1.67
CA ARG A 100 -10.59 7.69 1.33
C ARG A 100 -9.82 8.55 0.36
N ASP A 101 -8.49 8.50 0.41
CA ASP A 101 -7.63 9.39 -0.35
C ASP A 101 -6.59 8.55 -1.11
N ILE A 102 -6.71 8.53 -2.42
CA ILE A 102 -5.78 7.82 -3.29
C ILE A 102 -5.01 8.85 -4.09
N ARG A 103 -3.69 8.89 -3.89
CA ARG A 103 -2.82 9.84 -4.58
C ARG A 103 -1.82 9.12 -5.45
N MET A 104 -1.77 9.53 -6.71
CA MET A 104 -0.85 8.93 -7.69
C MET A 104 0.19 9.96 -8.10
N THR A 105 1.47 9.56 -8.09
CA THR A 105 2.55 10.47 -8.48
C THR A 105 2.43 10.89 -9.95
N ALA A 106 1.81 10.06 -10.78
CA ALA A 106 1.54 10.40 -12.17
C ALA A 106 0.64 11.65 -12.31
N GLU A 107 -0.27 11.87 -11.37
CA GLU A 107 -1.19 13.01 -11.41
C GLU A 107 -0.68 14.19 -10.58
N SER A 108 -0.10 13.90 -9.42
CA SER A 108 0.22 14.90 -8.41
C SER A 108 1.69 15.29 -8.36
N GLY A 109 2.57 14.54 -9.03
CA GLY A 109 4.02 14.68 -8.86
C GLY A 109 4.43 14.25 -7.45
N THR A 110 5.09 15.14 -6.72
CA THR A 110 5.47 14.87 -5.34
C THR A 110 4.23 14.90 -4.44
N VAL A 111 4.08 13.88 -3.60
CA VAL A 111 3.00 13.81 -2.61
C VAL A 111 3.58 14.10 -1.23
N ALA A 112 3.03 15.10 -0.56
CA ALA A 112 3.42 15.46 0.81
C ALA A 112 2.18 15.38 1.71
N LEU A 113 2.31 14.67 2.84
CA LEU A 113 1.21 14.46 3.77
C LEU A 113 1.62 14.84 5.19
N PRO A 114 0.82 15.68 5.88
CA PRO A 114 1.14 16.02 7.27
C PRO A 114 0.71 14.86 8.19
N LEU A 115 1.68 14.22 8.83
CA LEU A 115 1.42 13.05 9.69
C LEU A 115 0.54 13.38 10.90
N ILE A 116 0.64 14.59 11.41
CA ILE A 116 -0.14 14.99 12.58
C ILE A 116 -1.66 14.95 12.33
N ALA A 117 -2.09 15.14 11.08
CA ALA A 117 -3.51 15.08 10.74
C ALA A 117 -4.09 13.68 10.96
N TYR A 118 -3.28 12.65 10.81
CA TYR A 118 -3.71 11.26 11.03
C TYR A 118 -3.90 10.95 12.50
N LYS A 119 -3.07 11.53 13.34
CA LYS A 119 -3.21 11.39 14.79
C LYS A 119 -4.54 11.94 15.27
N GLU A 120 -4.97 13.09 14.75
CA GLU A 120 -6.22 13.72 15.13
C GLU A 120 -7.44 12.91 14.70
N ASN A 121 -7.30 12.12 13.64
CA ASN A 121 -8.38 11.29 13.11
C ASN A 121 -8.33 9.84 13.60
N ALA A 122 -7.36 9.49 14.41
CA ALA A 122 -7.21 8.15 14.97
C ALA A 122 -8.09 8.01 16.21
N VAL A 123 -9.22 7.39 16.03
CA VAL A 123 -10.20 7.22 17.11
C VAL A 123 -10.37 5.74 17.40
#